data_945ff747dc5f5cdf9b518e9156adbf22
#
_entry.id   945ff747dc5f5cdf9b518e9156adbf22
#
_cell.length_a   1.000
_cell.length_b   1.000
_cell.length_c   1.000
_cell.angle_alpha   90.00
_cell.angle_beta   90.00
_cell.angle_gamma   90.00
#
_symmetry.space_group_name_H-M   'P 1'
#
loop_
_entity.id
_entity.type
_entity.pdbx_description
1 polymer ?
#
loop_
_entity_poly.entity_id
_entity_poly.type
_entity_poly.pdbx_seq_one_letter_code
_entity_poly.pdbx_strand_id
1 'polypeptide(L)'
;MRSRRGLPEQPRLRRRTGGQQHLLQPRGGACDGADPDYCLGDAVCTDQKICEIPLGGKCDAAGADHCQGEGTCDGGSCQLPVGAACDPAGQDYCAGDLVCGETDAGKGTCGIAEGGTCDPQKPQCAGTLICAELAAGGFACYPPVVVTGMVFDAATTAGVAGGHVLALDAQATAITDVAVSDTAGNYRLDLPVPRGEDGAPVPDMTFTLRASASGYQTFPGGLRTALPIKASAAVADKKAWIIDTTLTDVSLIALPQDQQGLPSIAGKVVSDKAAGVLVVAEGANGGISAVSDKAGGYTIFNVPDGSYTVRGYAAGVQLTPAMATVAGMPLTGVDLTASTDALGTISGNVNIVNAPGGSLTSVVLVVKSTFSDTFVRGEVPRGLRTPLSGPPDVSGAFTITDVPAGEYIVLAAFENDGLVRDPDPNIAGTQIVSVQMASPGTAVTLSSSFKITEALAVVGPGADDPEPVTTAPKLRWADDSSEEFYTVVVYDAYGQLVWCLADASVIPGCAGPSVPKANGGEVSVDYGGPMTPGMYYQFRATSWRSPGGTPGPISQTEDLRGVFYVDVKP
;
A
#
# COMPACT_ATOMS: atom_id res chain seq x y z
N MET A 1 2.05 59.54 -17.22
CA MET A 1 0.69 59.62 -16.65
C MET A 1 0.80 59.20 -15.20
N ARG A 2 0.55 60.10 -14.28
CA ARG A 2 0.66 59.85 -12.83
C ARG A 2 -0.62 59.13 -12.35
N SER A 3 -0.45 57.94 -11.81
CA SER A 3 -1.51 57.19 -11.09
C SER A 3 -2.06 58.04 -9.95
N ARG A 4 -3.34 58.34 -9.95
CA ARG A 4 -4.05 58.92 -8.82
C ARG A 4 -4.20 57.81 -7.77
N ARG A 5 -3.46 57.88 -6.69
CA ARG A 5 -3.76 57.13 -5.45
C ARG A 5 -5.12 57.65 -4.94
N GLY A 6 -6.09 56.76 -4.78
CA GLY A 6 -7.37 57.07 -4.14
C GLY A 6 -7.11 57.66 -2.75
N LEU A 7 -7.66 58.79 -2.48
CA LEU A 7 -7.70 59.38 -1.15
C LEU A 7 -8.56 58.51 -0.23
N PRO A 8 -8.17 58.27 1.03
CA PRO A 8 -9.01 57.55 1.99
C PRO A 8 -10.36 58.28 2.11
N GLU A 9 -11.45 57.52 2.07
CA GLU A 9 -12.80 58.06 2.29
C GLU A 9 -12.85 58.85 3.59
N GLN A 10 -13.25 60.10 3.52
CA GLN A 10 -13.44 60.92 4.72
C GLN A 10 -14.71 60.47 5.47
N PRO A 11 -14.69 60.45 6.82
CA PRO A 11 -15.85 60.06 7.62
C PRO A 11 -17.05 60.94 7.31
N ARG A 12 -18.20 60.30 7.01
CA ARG A 12 -19.48 61.02 6.73
C ARG A 12 -20.35 61.09 8.01
N LEU A 13 -20.92 62.25 8.23
CA LEU A 13 -21.81 62.52 9.35
C LEU A 13 -23.25 62.03 9.06
N ARG A 14 -23.84 61.24 9.97
CA ARG A 14 -25.24 60.85 9.95
C ARG A 14 -25.98 61.49 11.14
N ARG A 15 -27.15 62.13 10.89
CA ARG A 15 -27.96 62.65 11.96
C ARG A 15 -28.85 61.56 12.55
N ARG A 16 -28.81 61.38 13.86
CA ARG A 16 -29.82 60.63 14.62
C ARG A 16 -30.86 61.57 15.23
N THR A 17 -32.09 61.06 15.42
CA THR A 17 -33.16 61.69 16.20
C THR A 17 -32.71 61.72 17.66
N GLY A 18 -32.12 62.85 18.07
CA GLY A 18 -31.58 63.02 19.44
C GLY A 18 -30.39 63.97 19.57
N GLY A 19 -29.93 64.56 18.48
CA GLY A 19 -29.01 65.72 18.55
C GLY A 19 -27.50 65.42 18.67
N GLN A 20 -27.06 64.21 18.82
CA GLN A 20 -25.62 63.88 18.76
C GLN A 20 -25.19 63.46 17.35
N GLN A 21 -24.15 64.10 16.82
CA GLN A 21 -23.54 63.76 15.53
C GLN A 21 -22.42 62.75 15.78
N HIS A 22 -22.58 61.52 15.31
CA HIS A 22 -21.52 60.52 15.34
C HIS A 22 -20.83 60.46 13.97
N LEU A 23 -19.51 60.38 13.98
CA LEU A 23 -18.70 60.15 12.79
C LEU A 23 -18.81 58.67 12.43
N LEU A 24 -19.29 58.36 11.23
CA LEU A 24 -19.25 56.98 10.71
C LEU A 24 -17.81 56.58 10.45
N GLN A 25 -17.39 55.48 11.06
CA GLN A 25 -16.04 54.93 10.87
C GLN A 25 -15.92 54.30 9.49
N PRO A 26 -14.83 54.56 8.78
CA PRO A 26 -14.59 53.88 7.51
C PRO A 26 -14.41 52.36 7.72
N ARG A 27 -14.60 51.59 6.65
CA ARG A 27 -14.33 50.17 6.63
C ARG A 27 -12.88 49.93 7.10
N GLY A 28 -12.64 48.96 7.98
CA GLY A 28 -11.37 48.76 8.67
C GLY A 28 -11.05 49.74 9.81
N GLY A 29 -11.92 50.73 10.04
CA GLY A 29 -11.80 51.66 11.16
C GLY A 29 -12.24 51.06 12.50
N ALA A 30 -11.64 51.56 13.60
CA ALA A 30 -12.01 51.10 14.94
C ALA A 30 -13.43 51.55 15.31
N CYS A 31 -14.21 50.66 15.95
CA CYS A 31 -15.55 50.89 16.46
C CYS A 31 -15.65 50.42 17.92
N ASP A 32 -16.68 50.86 18.69
CA ASP A 32 -16.73 50.50 20.12
C ASP A 32 -17.64 49.31 20.43
N GLY A 33 -18.36 48.76 19.46
CA GLY A 33 -19.22 47.59 19.61
C GLY A 33 -20.54 47.82 20.35
N ALA A 34 -20.74 49.03 20.91
CA ALA A 34 -21.94 49.34 21.66
C ALA A 34 -23.09 49.82 20.77
N ASP A 35 -22.79 50.26 19.55
CA ASP A 35 -23.75 50.70 18.55
C ASP A 35 -23.34 50.30 17.12
N PRO A 36 -24.04 49.34 16.46
CA PRO A 36 -23.71 48.85 15.13
C PRO A 36 -23.78 49.92 14.02
N ASP A 37 -24.38 51.08 14.29
CA ASP A 37 -24.55 52.17 13.33
C ASP A 37 -23.29 53.03 13.11
N TYR A 38 -22.18 52.75 13.77
CA TYR A 38 -20.94 53.50 13.61
C TYR A 38 -20.13 53.19 12.36
N CYS A 39 -20.41 52.10 11.67
CA CYS A 39 -19.65 51.69 10.48
C CYS A 39 -20.29 52.26 9.19
N LEU A 40 -19.48 52.58 8.19
CA LEU A 40 -19.90 53.13 6.92
C LEU A 40 -20.47 52.04 5.97
N GLY A 41 -21.63 52.28 5.38
CA GLY A 41 -22.29 51.38 4.42
C GLY A 41 -22.84 50.11 5.07
N ASP A 42 -22.57 48.95 4.50
CA ASP A 42 -23.01 47.63 4.98
C ASP A 42 -22.08 47.03 6.04
N ALA A 43 -20.99 47.75 6.42
CA ALA A 43 -20.05 47.27 7.43
C ALA A 43 -20.69 47.28 8.82
N VAL A 44 -20.35 46.28 9.63
CA VAL A 44 -20.77 46.14 11.04
C VAL A 44 -19.53 46.18 11.95
N CYS A 45 -19.76 46.58 13.19
CA CYS A 45 -18.72 46.54 14.20
C CYS A 45 -18.56 45.08 14.71
N THR A 46 -17.43 44.49 14.46
CA THR A 46 -17.14 43.12 14.91
C THR A 46 -16.74 43.08 16.38
N ASP A 47 -16.67 41.90 16.98
CA ASP A 47 -16.17 41.67 18.34
C ASP A 47 -14.72 42.15 18.52
N GLN A 48 -13.96 42.24 17.42
CA GLN A 48 -12.60 42.79 17.39
C GLN A 48 -12.58 44.33 17.38
N LYS A 49 -13.75 44.95 17.43
CA LYS A 49 -13.93 46.40 17.39
C LYS A 49 -13.42 47.08 16.12
N ILE A 50 -13.62 46.41 14.99
CA ILE A 50 -13.26 46.86 13.65
C ILE A 50 -14.51 46.83 12.78
N CYS A 51 -14.70 47.86 11.91
CA CYS A 51 -15.79 47.92 10.95
C CYS A 51 -15.48 46.99 9.75
N GLU A 52 -16.15 45.85 9.68
CA GLU A 52 -15.99 44.89 8.60
C GLU A 52 -17.34 44.64 7.87
N ILE A 53 -17.26 44.34 6.57
CA ILE A 53 -18.40 43.96 5.78
C ILE A 53 -18.72 42.49 6.06
N PRO A 54 -19.95 42.17 6.51
CA PRO A 54 -20.34 40.79 6.74
C PRO A 54 -20.29 39.99 5.43
N LEU A 55 -20.13 38.68 5.55
CA LEU A 55 -20.17 37.78 4.38
C LEU A 55 -21.51 37.95 3.66
N GLY A 56 -21.48 38.02 2.33
CA GLY A 56 -22.60 38.36 1.45
C GLY A 56 -22.87 39.85 1.32
N GLY A 57 -22.25 40.71 2.13
CA GLY A 57 -22.36 42.16 2.03
C GLY A 57 -21.66 42.75 0.81
N LYS A 58 -22.13 43.90 0.31
CA LYS A 58 -21.58 44.54 -0.90
C LYS A 58 -20.21 45.15 -0.64
N CYS A 59 -19.28 44.86 -1.51
CA CYS A 59 -17.88 45.33 -1.48
C CYS A 59 -17.46 45.91 -2.83
N ASP A 60 -16.28 46.56 -2.86
CA ASP A 60 -15.68 47.10 -4.07
C ASP A 60 -14.24 46.54 -4.20
N ALA A 61 -14.04 45.66 -5.18
CA ALA A 61 -12.75 45.01 -5.43
C ALA A 61 -11.60 45.98 -5.76
N ALA A 62 -11.91 47.23 -6.11
CA ALA A 62 -10.92 48.29 -6.38
C ALA A 62 -10.52 49.06 -5.09
N GLY A 63 -11.23 48.86 -3.96
CA GLY A 63 -10.97 49.49 -2.67
C GLY A 63 -10.23 48.60 -1.68
N ALA A 64 -9.87 49.15 -0.53
CA ALA A 64 -9.44 48.38 0.62
C ALA A 64 -10.68 47.83 1.32
N ASP A 65 -11.27 46.75 0.79
CA ASP A 65 -12.46 46.16 1.38
C ASP A 65 -12.08 45.26 2.56
N HIS A 66 -12.65 45.60 3.69
CA HIS A 66 -12.53 44.83 4.91
C HIS A 66 -13.73 43.88 5.02
N CYS A 67 -13.66 42.76 4.36
CA CYS A 67 -14.60 41.67 4.55
C CYS A 67 -14.35 40.97 5.89
N GLN A 68 -15.41 40.51 6.55
CA GLN A 68 -15.33 39.86 7.85
C GLN A 68 -14.54 38.56 7.79
N GLY A 69 -13.65 38.34 8.75
CA GLY A 69 -12.87 37.14 8.89
C GLY A 69 -11.89 36.92 7.71
N GLU A 70 -11.93 35.74 7.10
CA GLU A 70 -11.12 35.37 5.91
C GLU A 70 -11.76 35.81 4.59
N GLY A 71 -12.91 36.51 4.63
CA GLY A 71 -13.63 36.93 3.43
C GLY A 71 -12.83 37.87 2.54
N THR A 72 -13.02 37.76 1.23
CA THR A 72 -12.46 38.62 0.17
C THR A 72 -13.60 39.20 -0.68
N CYS A 73 -13.35 40.33 -1.33
CA CYS A 73 -14.34 40.89 -2.26
C CYS A 73 -14.27 40.17 -3.61
N ASP A 74 -15.24 39.34 -3.88
CA ASP A 74 -15.38 38.66 -5.18
C ASP A 74 -16.76 38.94 -5.78
N GLY A 75 -16.81 39.21 -7.08
CA GLY A 75 -18.06 39.55 -7.79
C GLY A 75 -18.86 40.70 -7.20
N GLY A 76 -18.26 41.58 -6.37
CA GLY A 76 -18.92 42.72 -5.71
C GLY A 76 -19.63 42.37 -4.39
N SER A 77 -19.34 41.20 -3.83
CA SER A 77 -19.79 40.76 -2.49
C SER A 77 -18.63 40.13 -1.71
N CYS A 78 -18.68 40.23 -0.38
CA CYS A 78 -17.72 39.56 0.50
C CYS A 78 -17.99 38.06 0.52
N GLN A 79 -17.05 37.27 0.01
CA GLN A 79 -17.14 35.83 -0.10
C GLN A 79 -15.88 35.15 0.47
N LEU A 80 -16.03 33.89 0.84
CA LEU A 80 -14.94 33.08 1.40
C LEU A 80 -14.10 32.48 0.27
N PRO A 81 -12.78 32.72 0.24
CA PRO A 81 -11.92 32.11 -0.75
C PRO A 81 -11.76 30.61 -0.53
N VAL A 82 -11.16 29.92 -1.49
CA VAL A 82 -10.83 28.51 -1.38
C VAL A 82 -9.98 28.23 -0.14
N GLY A 83 -10.31 27.19 0.61
CA GLY A 83 -9.66 26.80 1.86
C GLY A 83 -10.15 27.53 3.10
N ALA A 84 -10.93 28.61 2.95
CA ALA A 84 -11.48 29.33 4.10
C ALA A 84 -12.51 28.49 4.85
N ALA A 85 -12.58 28.67 6.18
CA ALA A 85 -13.55 27.99 7.02
C ALA A 85 -14.98 28.51 6.75
N CYS A 86 -15.94 27.60 6.63
CA CYS A 86 -17.36 27.90 6.41
C CYS A 86 -18.24 27.03 7.31
N ASP A 87 -19.52 27.38 7.41
CA ASP A 87 -20.53 26.60 8.13
C ASP A 87 -21.33 25.74 7.13
N PRO A 88 -21.15 24.42 7.10
CA PRO A 88 -21.85 23.57 6.14
C PRO A 88 -23.36 23.47 6.40
N ALA A 89 -23.85 23.85 7.59
CA ALA A 89 -25.25 23.91 7.91
C ALA A 89 -25.86 25.33 7.74
N GLY A 90 -24.99 26.33 7.48
CA GLY A 90 -25.34 27.73 7.32
C GLY A 90 -25.60 28.14 5.87
N GLN A 91 -25.59 29.45 5.64
CA GLN A 91 -25.63 30.01 4.29
C GLN A 91 -24.24 29.85 3.65
N ASP A 92 -24.20 29.38 2.41
CA ASP A 92 -22.96 29.27 1.65
C ASP A 92 -22.49 30.63 1.16
N TYR A 93 -21.30 31.04 1.62
CA TYR A 93 -20.66 32.29 1.24
C TYR A 93 -19.34 32.02 0.46
N CYS A 94 -19.12 30.81 -0.02
CA CYS A 94 -17.93 30.49 -0.80
C CYS A 94 -17.91 31.24 -2.14
N ALA A 95 -16.73 31.64 -2.59
CA ALA A 95 -16.55 32.48 -3.77
C ALA A 95 -16.82 31.71 -5.08
N GLY A 96 -17.52 32.36 -6.01
CA GLY A 96 -17.79 31.81 -7.34
C GLY A 96 -18.56 30.50 -7.30
N ASP A 97 -18.01 29.46 -7.94
CA ASP A 97 -18.59 28.10 -8.01
C ASP A 97 -18.11 27.18 -6.88
N LEU A 98 -17.41 27.73 -5.88
CA LEU A 98 -16.99 26.95 -4.71
C LEU A 98 -18.18 26.61 -3.80
N VAL A 99 -18.08 25.50 -3.09
CA VAL A 99 -19.09 25.05 -2.13
C VAL A 99 -18.49 24.87 -0.74
N CYS A 100 -19.33 25.02 0.30
CA CYS A 100 -18.95 24.71 1.67
C CYS A 100 -19.05 23.19 1.91
N GLY A 101 -17.93 22.47 1.86
CA GLY A 101 -17.86 21.04 2.14
C GLY A 101 -17.59 20.75 3.62
N GLU A 102 -18.28 19.75 4.19
CA GLU A 102 -18.08 19.33 5.58
C GLU A 102 -16.75 18.58 5.75
N THR A 103 -16.00 18.90 6.81
CA THR A 103 -14.80 18.15 7.25
C THR A 103 -15.15 17.10 8.31
N ASP A 104 -14.21 16.22 8.65
CA ASP A 104 -14.40 15.19 9.70
C ASP A 104 -14.68 15.78 11.09
N ALA A 105 -14.26 17.02 11.33
CA ALA A 105 -14.50 17.72 12.59
C ALA A 105 -15.88 18.41 12.67
N GLY A 106 -16.76 18.22 11.68
CA GLY A 106 -18.07 18.89 11.60
C GLY A 106 -18.00 20.39 11.28
N LYS A 107 -16.81 20.88 10.87
CA LYS A 107 -16.61 22.22 10.31
C LYS A 107 -16.61 22.10 8.79
N GLY A 108 -16.78 23.23 8.09
CA GLY A 108 -16.71 23.26 6.63
C GLY A 108 -15.48 23.98 6.11
N THR A 109 -15.09 23.68 4.88
CA THR A 109 -14.12 24.44 4.10
C THR A 109 -14.65 24.74 2.70
N CYS A 110 -14.44 25.95 2.23
CA CYS A 110 -14.78 26.33 0.86
C CYS A 110 -13.86 25.67 -0.14
N GLY A 111 -14.41 25.01 -1.14
CA GLY A 111 -13.62 24.32 -2.16
C GLY A 111 -14.44 23.89 -3.37
N ILE A 112 -13.77 23.24 -4.30
CA ILE A 112 -14.36 22.69 -5.52
C ILE A 112 -15.32 21.56 -5.13
N ALA A 113 -16.53 21.59 -5.68
CA ALA A 113 -17.56 20.59 -5.46
C ALA A 113 -17.14 19.21 -5.99
N GLU A 114 -17.84 18.17 -5.53
CA GLU A 114 -17.67 16.80 -6.05
C GLU A 114 -17.86 16.76 -7.57
N GLY A 115 -16.99 16.04 -8.27
CA GLY A 115 -16.93 15.96 -9.73
C GLY A 115 -16.26 17.15 -10.42
N GLY A 116 -15.99 18.24 -9.71
CA GLY A 116 -15.31 19.42 -10.28
C GLY A 116 -13.83 19.17 -10.52
N THR A 117 -13.30 19.69 -11.63
CA THR A 117 -11.89 19.56 -12.01
C THR A 117 -10.96 20.23 -11.00
N CYS A 118 -9.88 19.57 -10.61
CA CYS A 118 -8.91 20.08 -9.63
C CYS A 118 -7.47 19.98 -10.12
N ASP A 119 -6.56 20.67 -9.44
CA ASP A 119 -5.12 20.59 -9.66
C ASP A 119 -4.48 19.77 -8.50
N PRO A 120 -3.87 18.61 -8.78
CA PRO A 120 -3.25 17.79 -7.74
C PRO A 120 -2.07 18.47 -7.03
N GLN A 121 -1.46 19.50 -7.66
CA GLN A 121 -0.40 20.31 -7.03
C GLN A 121 -0.95 21.38 -6.09
N LYS A 122 -2.24 21.69 -6.21
CA LYS A 122 -2.95 22.67 -5.39
C LYS A 122 -4.35 22.13 -5.07
N PRO A 123 -4.46 21.10 -4.21
CA PRO A 123 -5.75 20.51 -3.90
C PRO A 123 -6.67 21.58 -3.30
N GLN A 124 -7.81 21.80 -3.95
CA GLN A 124 -8.78 22.86 -3.61
C GLN A 124 -10.19 22.27 -3.45
N CYS A 125 -10.28 21.00 -3.15
CA CYS A 125 -11.56 20.32 -3.00
C CYS A 125 -12.25 20.68 -1.69
N ALA A 126 -13.59 20.70 -1.71
CA ALA A 126 -14.40 21.07 -0.56
C ALA A 126 -14.41 19.97 0.53
N GLY A 127 -14.30 20.37 1.78
CA GLY A 127 -14.42 19.46 2.93
C GLY A 127 -13.42 18.32 2.94
N THR A 128 -13.92 17.08 2.95
CA THR A 128 -13.09 15.85 2.94
C THR A 128 -12.76 15.34 1.55
N LEU A 129 -13.23 15.99 0.49
CA LEU A 129 -12.94 15.57 -0.88
C LEU A 129 -11.45 15.70 -1.19
N ILE A 130 -10.93 14.77 -1.98
CA ILE A 130 -9.55 14.78 -2.47
C ILE A 130 -9.52 15.02 -3.99
N CYS A 131 -8.43 15.60 -4.48
CA CYS A 131 -8.17 15.71 -5.91
C CYS A 131 -7.69 14.35 -6.42
N ALA A 132 -8.60 13.55 -6.95
CA ALA A 132 -8.37 12.18 -7.40
C ALA A 132 -8.11 12.14 -8.91
N GLU A 133 -7.22 11.22 -9.33
CA GLU A 133 -6.96 10.94 -10.74
C GLU A 133 -8.17 10.26 -11.39
N LEU A 134 -8.48 10.61 -12.64
CA LEU A 134 -9.51 9.97 -13.44
C LEU A 134 -8.90 8.91 -14.36
N ALA A 135 -9.57 7.77 -14.51
CA ALA A 135 -9.14 6.70 -15.42
C ALA A 135 -9.07 7.17 -16.90
N ALA A 136 -9.92 8.13 -17.27
CA ALA A 136 -9.91 8.76 -18.58
C ALA A 136 -8.83 9.85 -18.74
N GLY A 137 -8.08 10.13 -17.69
CA GLY A 137 -7.09 11.20 -17.59
C GLY A 137 -7.65 12.50 -17.00
N GLY A 138 -6.79 13.27 -16.34
CA GLY A 138 -7.16 14.47 -15.59
C GLY A 138 -7.45 14.18 -14.11
N PHE A 139 -7.95 15.19 -13.39
CA PHE A 139 -8.21 15.13 -11.95
C PHE A 139 -9.53 15.80 -11.61
N ALA A 140 -10.27 15.21 -10.66
CA ALA A 140 -11.50 15.78 -10.13
C ALA A 140 -11.63 15.51 -8.62
N CYS A 141 -12.46 16.32 -7.96
CA CYS A 141 -12.72 16.22 -6.53
C CYS A 141 -13.70 15.08 -6.24
N TYR A 142 -13.27 14.07 -5.50
CA TYR A 142 -14.11 12.95 -5.07
C TYR A 142 -13.85 12.55 -3.62
N PRO A 143 -14.78 11.83 -2.97
CA PRO A 143 -14.52 11.23 -1.66
C PRO A 143 -13.29 10.31 -1.69
N PRO A 144 -12.42 10.31 -0.66
CA PRO A 144 -11.25 9.44 -0.62
C PRO A 144 -11.64 7.96 -0.65
N VAL A 145 -10.74 7.10 -1.18
CA VAL A 145 -10.80 5.66 -0.91
C VAL A 145 -9.93 5.37 0.30
N VAL A 146 -10.49 4.65 1.25
CA VAL A 146 -9.87 4.39 2.53
C VAL A 146 -9.87 2.90 2.79
N VAL A 147 -8.70 2.37 3.15
CA VAL A 147 -8.57 1.02 3.69
C VAL A 147 -8.57 1.11 5.20
N THR A 148 -9.47 0.39 5.85
CA THR A 148 -9.51 0.22 7.30
C THR A 148 -9.30 -1.24 7.65
N GLY A 149 -8.69 -1.51 8.79
CA GLY A 149 -8.45 -2.86 9.29
C GLY A 149 -7.76 -2.84 10.63
N MET A 150 -7.40 -4.00 11.12
CA MET A 150 -6.74 -4.18 12.40
C MET A 150 -5.42 -4.95 12.22
N VAL A 151 -4.36 -4.47 12.87
CA VAL A 151 -3.14 -5.25 13.09
C VAL A 151 -3.27 -5.97 14.44
N PHE A 152 -3.15 -7.28 14.46
CA PHE A 152 -3.34 -8.06 15.68
C PHE A 152 -2.30 -9.18 15.84
N ASP A 153 -2.10 -9.61 17.06
CA ASP A 153 -1.22 -10.72 17.41
C ASP A 153 -1.87 -12.06 17.03
N ALA A 154 -1.18 -12.87 16.25
CA ALA A 154 -1.69 -14.14 15.72
C ALA A 154 -2.09 -15.17 16.79
N ALA A 155 -1.46 -15.14 17.96
CA ALA A 155 -1.71 -16.11 19.02
C ALA A 155 -2.80 -15.64 19.99
N THR A 156 -2.87 -14.35 20.28
CA THR A 156 -3.76 -13.78 21.31
C THR A 156 -4.95 -13.03 20.74
N THR A 157 -4.94 -12.71 19.45
CA THR A 157 -5.90 -11.82 18.76
C THR A 157 -5.98 -10.40 19.33
N ALA A 158 -5.05 -10.03 20.21
CA ALA A 158 -4.97 -8.68 20.76
C ALA A 158 -4.44 -7.69 19.71
N GLY A 159 -4.98 -6.48 19.70
CA GLY A 159 -4.50 -5.42 18.81
C GLY A 159 -3.04 -5.07 19.06
N VAL A 160 -2.27 -4.87 18.00
CA VAL A 160 -0.85 -4.48 18.03
C VAL A 160 -0.75 -2.98 17.79
N ALA A 161 -0.35 -2.24 18.82
CA ALA A 161 -0.13 -0.80 18.71
C ALA A 161 1.21 -0.48 18.03
N GLY A 162 1.26 0.61 17.26
CA GLY A 162 2.49 1.06 16.60
C GLY A 162 2.92 0.19 15.42
N GLY A 163 2.05 -0.68 14.93
CA GLY A 163 2.27 -1.43 13.70
C GLY A 163 2.23 -0.50 12.48
N HIS A 164 3.26 -0.57 11.65
CA HIS A 164 3.35 0.16 10.39
C HIS A 164 2.69 -0.66 9.28
N VAL A 165 1.70 -0.08 8.63
CA VAL A 165 0.99 -0.69 7.49
C VAL A 165 1.13 0.19 6.26
N LEU A 166 1.40 -0.40 5.12
CA LEU A 166 1.44 0.29 3.83
C LEU A 166 0.85 -0.59 2.72
N ALA A 167 0.32 0.04 1.68
CA ALA A 167 -0.19 -0.64 0.50
C ALA A 167 0.83 -0.62 -0.64
N LEU A 168 0.96 -1.75 -1.32
CA LEU A 168 1.81 -1.95 -2.49
C LEU A 168 0.95 -2.27 -3.71
N ASP A 169 1.29 -1.72 -4.87
CA ASP A 169 0.69 -2.11 -6.14
C ASP A 169 1.19 -3.48 -6.63
N ALA A 170 0.71 -3.92 -7.78
CA ALA A 170 1.11 -5.20 -8.40
C ALA A 170 2.60 -5.26 -8.80
N GLN A 171 3.29 -4.13 -8.86
CA GLN A 171 4.72 -4.01 -9.12
C GLN A 171 5.56 -3.88 -7.84
N ALA A 172 4.95 -4.06 -6.66
CA ALA A 172 5.54 -3.84 -5.34
C ALA A 172 5.99 -2.39 -5.08
N THR A 173 5.40 -1.40 -5.77
CA THR A 173 5.60 0.01 -5.47
C THR A 173 4.70 0.41 -4.31
N ALA A 174 5.24 1.11 -3.32
CA ALA A 174 4.44 1.68 -2.24
C ALA A 174 3.56 2.81 -2.79
N ILE A 175 2.25 2.66 -2.68
CA ILE A 175 1.26 3.61 -3.17
C ILE A 175 0.68 4.49 -2.07
N THR A 176 0.97 4.17 -0.81
CA THR A 176 0.56 4.96 0.37
C THR A 176 1.76 5.37 1.20
N ASP A 177 1.57 6.38 2.03
CA ASP A 177 2.42 6.58 3.21
C ASP A 177 2.11 5.50 4.24
N VAL A 178 2.98 5.37 5.26
CA VAL A 178 2.77 4.41 6.35
C VAL A 178 1.61 4.88 7.22
N ALA A 179 0.62 4.01 7.45
CA ALA A 179 -0.31 4.16 8.55
C ALA A 179 0.23 3.46 9.80
N VAL A 180 0.04 4.08 10.96
CA VAL A 180 0.45 3.53 12.25
C VAL A 180 -0.80 3.09 13.02
N SER A 181 -0.83 1.82 13.43
CA SER A 181 -1.98 1.30 14.19
C SER A 181 -2.07 1.92 15.59
N ASP A 182 -3.29 2.16 16.04
CA ASP A 182 -3.61 2.69 17.36
C ASP A 182 -3.43 1.64 18.48
N THR A 183 -3.79 2.01 19.71
CA THR A 183 -3.69 1.10 20.88
C THR A 183 -4.60 -0.12 20.82
N ALA A 184 -5.62 -0.10 19.98
CA ALA A 184 -6.51 -1.23 19.72
C ALA A 184 -6.09 -2.02 18.46
N GLY A 185 -5.03 -1.58 17.78
CA GLY A 185 -4.52 -2.17 16.55
C GLY A 185 -5.17 -1.64 15.28
N ASN A 186 -6.15 -0.72 15.36
CA ASN A 186 -6.83 -0.20 14.18
C ASN A 186 -5.92 0.74 13.38
N TYR A 187 -6.03 0.67 12.06
CA TYR A 187 -5.33 1.57 11.16
C TYR A 187 -6.23 2.08 10.04
N ARG A 188 -5.81 3.17 9.40
CA ARG A 188 -6.46 3.77 8.24
C ARG A 188 -5.40 4.17 7.21
N LEU A 189 -5.58 3.74 5.96
CA LEU A 189 -4.78 4.13 4.81
C LEU A 189 -5.64 4.87 3.80
N ASP A 190 -5.17 6.01 3.34
CA ASP A 190 -5.77 6.71 2.19
C ASP A 190 -5.16 6.15 0.90
N LEU A 191 -6.00 5.48 0.10
CA LEU A 191 -5.58 4.76 -1.09
C LEU A 191 -5.76 5.62 -2.34
N PRO A 192 -4.69 5.91 -3.12
CA PRO A 192 -4.80 6.66 -4.37
C PRO A 192 -5.30 5.74 -5.49
N VAL A 193 -6.62 5.63 -5.64
CA VAL A 193 -7.27 4.84 -6.69
C VAL A 193 -7.82 5.78 -7.76
N PRO A 194 -7.53 5.55 -9.05
CA PRO A 194 -8.20 6.26 -10.13
C PRO A 194 -9.71 6.10 -10.07
N ARG A 195 -10.44 7.13 -10.54
CA ARG A 195 -11.90 7.16 -10.51
C ARG A 195 -12.51 7.00 -11.89
N GLY A 196 -13.66 6.34 -11.93
CA GLY A 196 -14.56 6.40 -13.08
C GLY A 196 -15.22 7.78 -13.22
N GLU A 197 -15.97 7.98 -14.30
CA GLU A 197 -16.72 9.22 -14.53
C GLU A 197 -17.81 9.44 -13.47
N ASP A 198 -18.27 8.38 -12.83
CA ASP A 198 -19.24 8.39 -11.73
C ASP A 198 -18.60 8.61 -10.33
N GLY A 199 -17.28 8.80 -10.28
CA GLY A 199 -16.52 8.94 -9.05
C GLY A 199 -16.23 7.65 -8.30
N ALA A 200 -16.72 6.51 -8.77
CA ALA A 200 -16.42 5.22 -8.18
C ALA A 200 -14.95 4.82 -8.39
N PRO A 201 -14.32 4.08 -7.46
CA PRO A 201 -12.99 3.50 -7.66
C PRO A 201 -12.96 2.58 -8.88
N VAL A 202 -11.87 2.63 -9.68
CA VAL A 202 -11.67 1.70 -10.79
C VAL A 202 -11.59 0.26 -10.26
N PRO A 203 -12.47 -0.66 -10.72
CA PRO A 203 -12.66 -1.96 -10.08
C PRO A 203 -11.46 -2.90 -10.21
N ASP A 204 -10.70 -2.80 -11.30
CA ASP A 204 -9.63 -3.75 -11.63
C ASP A 204 -8.30 -3.44 -10.94
N MET A 205 -8.20 -2.31 -10.24
CA MET A 205 -7.01 -2.01 -9.45
C MET A 205 -6.91 -2.98 -8.27
N THR A 206 -5.73 -3.59 -8.13
CA THR A 206 -5.40 -4.46 -7.00
C THR A 206 -4.21 -3.91 -6.22
N PHE A 207 -4.17 -4.20 -4.93
CA PHE A 207 -3.05 -3.87 -4.06
C PHE A 207 -2.88 -4.97 -3.01
N THR A 208 -1.71 -5.03 -2.39
CA THR A 208 -1.42 -5.90 -1.25
C THR A 208 -1.00 -5.06 -0.06
N LEU A 209 -1.10 -5.62 1.13
CA LEU A 209 -0.66 -4.97 2.37
C LEU A 209 0.68 -5.55 2.82
N ARG A 210 1.54 -4.67 3.33
CA ARG A 210 2.73 -5.02 4.09
C ARG A 210 2.62 -4.38 5.48
N ALA A 211 2.89 -5.17 6.53
CA ALA A 211 2.87 -4.67 7.89
C ALA A 211 4.09 -5.14 8.69
N SER A 212 4.58 -4.28 9.58
CA SER A 212 5.71 -4.56 10.47
C SER A 212 5.52 -3.86 11.82
N ALA A 213 6.00 -4.48 12.89
CA ALA A 213 5.93 -3.91 14.22
C ALA A 213 7.11 -4.37 15.09
N SER A 214 7.39 -3.61 16.14
CA SER A 214 8.39 -4.01 17.14
C SER A 214 7.95 -5.30 17.86
N GLY A 215 8.83 -6.29 17.92
CA GLY A 215 8.59 -7.59 18.54
C GLY A 215 7.81 -8.58 17.65
N TYR A 216 7.57 -8.27 16.39
CA TYR A 216 6.81 -9.11 15.45
C TYR A 216 7.54 -9.38 14.16
N GLN A 217 7.25 -10.51 13.53
CA GLN A 217 7.67 -10.81 12.17
C GLN A 217 6.90 -9.93 11.18
N THR A 218 7.60 -9.42 10.17
CA THR A 218 6.98 -8.67 9.07
C THR A 218 5.97 -9.55 8.31
N PHE A 219 4.85 -8.97 7.91
CA PHE A 219 3.87 -9.56 7.01
C PHE A 219 3.91 -8.83 5.64
N PRO A 220 3.87 -9.55 4.50
CA PRO A 220 4.06 -10.98 4.37
C PRO A 220 5.47 -11.42 4.76
N GLY A 221 5.64 -12.68 5.11
CA GLY A 221 6.95 -13.22 5.49
C GLY A 221 6.91 -14.71 5.83
N GLY A 222 8.03 -15.38 5.72
CA GLY A 222 8.10 -16.84 5.85
C GLY A 222 7.27 -17.54 4.77
N LEU A 223 6.28 -18.34 5.17
CA LEU A 223 5.36 -19.01 4.25
C LEU A 223 4.08 -18.20 3.96
N ARG A 224 3.89 -17.05 4.61
CA ARG A 224 2.67 -16.25 4.48
C ARG A 224 2.74 -15.33 3.26
N THR A 225 1.69 -15.33 2.47
CA THR A 225 1.51 -14.50 1.27
C THR A 225 0.40 -13.48 1.52
N ALA A 226 0.62 -12.23 1.13
CA ALA A 226 -0.43 -11.23 1.13
C ALA A 226 -1.34 -11.46 -0.09
N LEU A 227 -2.61 -11.74 0.15
CA LEU A 227 -3.58 -11.87 -0.93
C LEU A 227 -3.91 -10.49 -1.53
N PRO A 228 -4.05 -10.38 -2.87
CA PRO A 228 -4.44 -9.14 -3.52
C PRO A 228 -5.85 -8.70 -3.12
N ILE A 229 -5.99 -7.41 -2.81
CA ILE A 229 -7.26 -6.76 -2.48
C ILE A 229 -7.70 -5.97 -3.70
N LYS A 230 -8.92 -6.18 -4.18
CA LYS A 230 -9.48 -5.43 -5.31
C LYS A 230 -10.09 -4.11 -4.83
N ALA A 231 -9.86 -3.02 -5.55
CA ALA A 231 -10.48 -1.73 -5.25
C ALA A 231 -12.02 -1.77 -5.37
N SER A 232 -12.57 -2.74 -6.13
CA SER A 232 -14.01 -3.00 -6.22
C SER A 232 -14.66 -3.48 -4.90
N ALA A 233 -13.85 -3.86 -3.89
CA ALA A 233 -14.35 -4.14 -2.54
C ALA A 233 -14.76 -2.88 -1.77
N ALA A 234 -14.50 -1.68 -2.32
CA ALA A 234 -14.86 -0.43 -1.69
C ALA A 234 -16.39 -0.23 -1.65
N VAL A 235 -16.89 0.07 -0.47
CA VAL A 235 -18.30 0.41 -0.23
C VAL A 235 -18.43 1.90 -0.01
N ALA A 236 -19.35 2.55 -0.72
CA ALA A 236 -19.59 3.96 -0.58
C ALA A 236 -20.18 4.28 0.80
N ASP A 237 -19.57 5.19 1.53
CA ASP A 237 -20.09 5.87 2.70
C ASP A 237 -20.19 7.38 2.39
N LYS A 238 -20.88 8.15 3.25
CA LYS A 238 -21.16 9.58 3.02
C LYS A 238 -19.93 10.43 2.72
N LYS A 239 -18.77 10.06 3.25
CA LYS A 239 -17.52 10.85 3.16
C LYS A 239 -16.34 10.12 2.52
N ALA A 240 -16.47 8.83 2.26
CA ALA A 240 -15.39 8.00 1.73
C ALA A 240 -15.92 6.75 1.02
N TRP A 241 -15.07 6.13 0.22
CA TRP A 241 -15.21 4.75 -0.20
C TRP A 241 -14.35 3.88 0.72
N ILE A 242 -14.97 2.95 1.46
CA ILE A 242 -14.29 2.18 2.51
C ILE A 242 -14.06 0.76 2.03
N ILE A 243 -12.82 0.30 2.11
CA ILE A 243 -12.43 -1.10 1.96
C ILE A 243 -12.13 -1.63 3.36
N ASP A 244 -13.01 -2.51 3.83
CA ASP A 244 -12.95 -3.16 5.15
C ASP A 244 -13.37 -4.62 4.97
N THR A 245 -12.40 -5.51 4.93
CA THR A 245 -12.60 -6.94 4.67
C THR A 245 -11.61 -7.76 5.51
N THR A 246 -11.76 -9.08 5.56
CA THR A 246 -10.78 -9.94 6.23
C THR A 246 -9.38 -9.85 5.62
N LEU A 247 -9.24 -9.38 4.37
CA LEU A 247 -7.93 -9.17 3.75
C LEU A 247 -7.26 -7.88 4.21
N THR A 248 -8.01 -6.93 4.79
CA THR A 248 -7.45 -5.70 5.37
C THR A 248 -7.01 -5.87 6.80
N ASP A 249 -7.38 -6.96 7.47
CA ASP A 249 -6.85 -7.32 8.78
C ASP A 249 -5.51 -8.03 8.64
N VAL A 250 -4.52 -7.64 9.44
CA VAL A 250 -3.18 -8.20 9.38
C VAL A 250 -2.81 -8.89 10.69
N SER A 251 -2.60 -10.20 10.61
CA SER A 251 -2.12 -11.01 11.71
C SER A 251 -0.59 -11.01 11.77
N LEU A 252 0.00 -10.55 12.86
CA LEU A 252 1.44 -10.57 13.07
C LEU A 252 1.83 -11.70 14.02
N ILE A 253 2.91 -12.42 13.69
CA ILE A 253 3.49 -13.47 14.54
C ILE A 253 4.52 -12.84 15.46
N ALA A 254 4.34 -12.98 16.77
CA ALA A 254 5.31 -12.49 17.74
C ALA A 254 6.67 -13.18 17.57
N LEU A 255 7.74 -12.41 17.66
CA LEU A 255 9.09 -12.94 17.71
C LEU A 255 9.33 -13.68 19.02
N PRO A 256 10.29 -14.63 19.06
CA PRO A 256 10.73 -15.25 20.32
C PRO A 256 11.12 -14.22 21.38
N GLN A 257 10.98 -14.56 22.65
CA GLN A 257 11.14 -13.62 23.75
C GLN A 257 12.55 -12.97 23.81
N ASP A 258 13.57 -13.68 23.39
CA ASP A 258 14.95 -13.19 23.27
C ASP A 258 15.17 -12.18 22.12
N GLN A 259 14.19 -12.04 21.23
CA GLN A 259 14.16 -11.08 20.13
C GLN A 259 13.12 -9.97 20.34
N GLN A 260 12.52 -9.91 21.52
CA GLN A 260 11.59 -8.84 21.89
C GLN A 260 12.36 -7.58 22.34
N GLY A 261 11.76 -6.41 22.08
CA GLY A 261 12.32 -5.12 22.50
C GLY A 261 13.59 -4.69 21.77
N LEU A 262 13.92 -5.31 20.65
CA LEU A 262 15.05 -4.91 19.82
C LEU A 262 14.80 -3.51 19.23
N PRO A 263 15.89 -2.70 19.05
CA PRO A 263 15.80 -1.38 18.45
C PRO A 263 15.33 -1.38 16.99
N SER A 264 15.21 -0.20 16.43
CA SER A 264 14.89 0.01 15.01
C SER A 264 15.92 0.92 14.34
N ILE A 265 16.00 0.82 12.99
CA ILE A 265 16.70 1.79 12.14
C ILE A 265 15.66 2.48 11.29
N ALA A 266 15.64 3.82 11.32
CA ALA A 266 14.72 4.62 10.52
C ALA A 266 15.45 5.72 9.74
N GLY A 267 14.95 6.04 8.58
CA GLY A 267 15.51 7.07 7.70
C GLY A 267 14.62 7.32 6.49
N LYS A 268 15.21 7.95 5.50
CA LYS A 268 14.53 8.31 4.26
C LYS A 268 15.34 7.93 3.03
N VAL A 269 14.68 7.41 2.01
CA VAL A 269 15.21 7.29 0.66
C VAL A 269 15.02 8.62 -0.04
N VAL A 270 16.12 9.30 -0.39
CA VAL A 270 16.14 10.61 -1.04
C VAL A 270 16.39 10.39 -2.54
N SER A 271 15.31 10.19 -3.28
CA SER A 271 15.29 9.93 -4.72
C SER A 271 13.93 10.33 -5.30
N ASP A 272 13.87 10.63 -6.57
CA ASP A 272 12.62 10.82 -7.33
C ASP A 272 11.79 9.52 -7.46
N LYS A 273 12.43 8.36 -7.25
CA LYS A 273 11.82 7.02 -7.27
C LYS A 273 11.86 6.35 -5.90
N ALA A 274 11.64 7.12 -4.84
CA ALA A 274 11.80 6.67 -3.47
C ALA A 274 10.76 5.65 -3.00
N ALA A 275 9.57 5.64 -3.60
CA ALA A 275 8.46 4.77 -3.19
C ALA A 275 8.73 3.29 -3.47
N GLY A 276 8.53 2.42 -2.49
CA GLY A 276 8.66 0.97 -2.66
C GLY A 276 10.11 0.46 -2.78
N VAL A 277 11.09 1.23 -2.37
CA VAL A 277 12.49 0.75 -2.28
C VAL A 277 12.61 -0.21 -1.12
N LEU A 278 13.10 -1.41 -1.37
CA LEU A 278 13.46 -2.37 -0.34
C LEU A 278 14.74 -1.87 0.34
N VAL A 279 14.65 -1.51 1.61
CA VAL A 279 15.79 -1.08 2.43
C VAL A 279 16.19 -2.22 3.34
N VAL A 280 17.47 -2.62 3.29
CA VAL A 280 18.01 -3.75 4.04
C VAL A 280 19.18 -3.29 4.91
N ALA A 281 19.11 -3.57 6.20
CA ALA A 281 20.23 -3.48 7.12
C ALA A 281 20.99 -4.81 7.07
N GLU A 282 22.11 -4.84 6.35
CA GLU A 282 22.95 -6.02 6.14
C GLU A 282 24.01 -6.12 7.23
N GLY A 283 23.92 -7.16 8.04
CA GLY A 283 24.84 -7.46 9.13
C GLY A 283 25.48 -8.84 8.98
N ALA A 284 26.26 -9.24 9.99
CA ALA A 284 26.97 -10.52 10.00
C ALA A 284 26.02 -11.74 9.96
N ASN A 285 24.79 -11.60 10.44
CA ASN A 285 23.82 -12.69 10.57
C ASN A 285 22.69 -12.62 9.51
N GLY A 286 22.89 -11.87 8.43
CA GLY A 286 21.89 -11.67 7.39
C GLY A 286 21.37 -10.24 7.31
N GLY A 287 20.29 -10.05 6.56
CA GLY A 287 19.64 -8.77 6.33
C GLY A 287 18.27 -8.69 6.98
N ILE A 288 17.98 -7.56 7.59
CA ILE A 288 16.64 -7.21 8.11
C ILE A 288 16.11 -6.08 7.25
N SER A 289 14.86 -6.16 6.82
CA SER A 289 14.35 -5.31 5.76
C SER A 289 13.11 -4.50 6.16
N ALA A 290 12.93 -3.39 5.45
CA ALA A 290 11.69 -2.64 5.35
C ALA A 290 11.49 -2.17 3.92
N VAL A 291 10.28 -1.75 3.57
CA VAL A 291 9.98 -1.08 2.30
C VAL A 291 9.70 0.38 2.59
N SER A 292 10.27 1.28 1.80
CA SER A 292 10.00 2.71 1.91
C SER A 292 8.56 3.02 1.46
N ASP A 293 7.91 3.92 2.17
CA ASP A 293 6.58 4.41 1.83
C ASP A 293 6.58 5.31 0.59
N LYS A 294 5.42 5.85 0.23
CA LYS A 294 5.26 6.75 -0.92
C LYS A 294 6.16 8.00 -0.85
N ALA A 295 6.40 8.52 0.35
CA ALA A 295 7.27 9.68 0.59
C ALA A 295 8.76 9.32 0.74
N GLY A 296 9.10 8.03 0.70
CA GLY A 296 10.45 7.49 0.86
C GLY A 296 10.85 7.21 2.31
N GLY A 297 9.98 7.42 3.30
CA GLY A 297 10.24 7.09 4.69
C GLY A 297 10.30 5.57 4.92
N TYR A 298 11.17 5.11 5.82
CA TYR A 298 11.26 3.70 6.18
C TYR A 298 11.62 3.49 7.64
N THR A 299 11.19 2.34 8.20
CA THR A 299 11.57 1.88 9.53
C THR A 299 11.81 0.38 9.50
N ILE A 300 13.05 -0.04 9.77
CA ILE A 300 13.43 -1.43 9.95
C ILE A 300 13.30 -1.74 11.44
N PHE A 301 12.32 -2.56 11.81
CA PHE A 301 12.12 -2.99 13.19
C PHE A 301 13.02 -4.18 13.54
N ASN A 302 13.15 -4.43 14.84
CA ASN A 302 13.76 -5.63 15.41
C ASN A 302 15.21 -5.86 14.98
N VAL A 303 15.99 -4.81 14.99
CA VAL A 303 17.42 -4.84 14.60
C VAL A 303 18.27 -5.11 15.84
N PRO A 304 18.98 -6.26 15.93
CA PRO A 304 19.89 -6.52 17.03
C PRO A 304 21.04 -5.52 17.10
N ASP A 305 21.70 -5.44 18.25
CA ASP A 305 22.92 -4.65 18.40
C ASP A 305 24.00 -5.16 17.43
N GLY A 306 24.67 -4.22 16.75
CA GLY A 306 25.67 -4.53 15.75
C GLY A 306 25.95 -3.41 14.77
N SER A 307 26.88 -3.68 13.86
CA SER A 307 27.21 -2.79 12.75
C SER A 307 26.59 -3.31 11.47
N TYR A 308 25.94 -2.42 10.74
CA TYR A 308 25.18 -2.71 9.53
C TYR A 308 25.59 -1.80 8.39
N THR A 309 25.59 -2.35 7.18
CA THR A 309 25.53 -1.56 5.95
C THR A 309 24.07 -1.49 5.50
N VAL A 310 23.48 -0.32 5.56
CA VAL A 310 22.09 -0.09 5.10
C VAL A 310 22.12 0.21 3.61
N ARG A 311 21.42 -0.61 2.82
CA ARG A 311 21.33 -0.50 1.37
C ARG A 311 19.88 -0.41 0.93
N GLY A 312 19.65 0.27 -0.19
CA GLY A 312 18.34 0.31 -0.84
C GLY A 312 18.38 -0.39 -2.20
N TYR A 313 17.33 -1.17 -2.49
CA TYR A 313 17.22 -2.00 -3.67
C TYR A 313 15.87 -1.75 -4.39
N ALA A 314 15.93 -1.32 -5.63
CA ALA A 314 14.82 -1.27 -6.57
C ALA A 314 15.36 -1.14 -8.00
N ALA A 315 14.65 -1.64 -8.99
CA ALA A 315 15.02 -1.43 -10.38
C ALA A 315 15.07 0.06 -10.73
N GLY A 316 16.12 0.47 -11.41
CA GLY A 316 16.31 1.85 -11.84
C GLY A 316 16.67 2.84 -10.74
N VAL A 317 17.07 2.35 -9.55
CA VAL A 317 17.47 3.18 -8.41
C VAL A 317 18.82 2.71 -7.88
N GLN A 318 19.85 3.53 -8.05
CA GLN A 318 21.14 3.31 -7.40
C GLN A 318 21.27 4.27 -6.22
N LEU A 319 21.52 3.72 -5.03
CA LEU A 319 21.65 4.49 -3.80
C LEU A 319 23.04 4.32 -3.18
N THR A 320 23.52 5.35 -2.52
CA THR A 320 24.74 5.30 -1.72
C THR A 320 24.43 4.57 -0.40
N PRO A 321 25.13 3.47 -0.08
CA PRO A 321 24.95 2.78 1.20
C PRO A 321 25.32 3.65 2.41
N ALA A 322 24.59 3.48 3.51
CA ALA A 322 24.86 4.14 4.78
C ALA A 322 25.36 3.11 5.82
N MET A 323 26.31 3.55 6.66
CA MET A 323 26.75 2.74 7.81
C MET A 323 25.90 3.06 9.04
N ALA A 324 25.43 2.03 9.74
CA ALA A 324 24.64 2.16 10.95
C ALA A 324 25.20 1.26 12.06
N THR A 325 25.31 1.79 13.26
CA THR A 325 25.70 1.00 14.46
C THR A 325 24.57 1.09 15.48
N VAL A 326 23.94 -0.04 15.75
CA VAL A 326 22.86 -0.18 16.74
C VAL A 326 23.49 -0.61 18.07
N ALA A 327 23.12 0.07 19.16
CA ALA A 327 23.63 -0.17 20.51
C ALA A 327 22.53 0.05 21.56
N GLY A 328 21.53 -0.83 21.57
CA GLY A 328 20.41 -0.84 22.52
C GLY A 328 19.38 0.27 22.33
N MET A 329 19.54 1.18 21.37
CA MET A 329 18.65 2.32 21.14
C MET A 329 18.24 2.43 19.68
N PRO A 330 17.00 2.88 19.38
CA PRO A 330 16.59 3.19 18.02
C PRO A 330 17.51 4.21 17.35
N LEU A 331 17.84 3.98 16.10
CA LEU A 331 18.65 4.86 15.27
C LEU A 331 17.76 5.53 14.22
N THR A 332 17.83 6.85 14.12
CA THR A 332 17.08 7.66 13.16
C THR A 332 18.00 8.46 12.26
N GLY A 333 17.50 8.93 11.11
CA GLY A 333 18.27 9.76 10.17
C GLY A 333 19.31 8.97 9.37
N VAL A 334 19.11 7.66 9.19
CA VAL A 334 19.92 6.84 8.30
C VAL A 334 19.38 7.00 6.88
N ASP A 335 19.73 8.11 6.23
CA ASP A 335 19.18 8.44 4.91
C ASP A 335 20.02 7.84 3.79
N LEU A 336 19.33 7.34 2.77
CA LEU A 336 19.93 6.80 1.55
C LEU A 336 19.73 7.79 0.41
N THR A 337 20.83 8.30 -0.14
CA THR A 337 20.79 9.28 -1.22
C THR A 337 21.05 8.64 -2.57
N ALA A 338 20.41 9.17 -3.62
CA ALA A 338 20.62 8.70 -4.99
C ALA A 338 22.11 8.84 -5.39
N SER A 339 22.63 7.80 -6.06
CA SER A 339 23.94 7.80 -6.71
C SER A 339 23.76 7.92 -8.22
N THR A 340 24.75 8.51 -8.89
CA THR A 340 24.84 8.59 -10.36
C THR A 340 25.52 7.37 -10.98
N ASP A 341 25.91 6.40 -10.18
CA ASP A 341 26.54 5.18 -10.66
C ASP A 341 25.61 4.39 -11.60
N ALA A 342 26.19 3.79 -12.62
CA ALA A 342 25.43 3.06 -13.62
C ALA A 342 24.79 1.79 -13.03
N LEU A 343 23.59 1.46 -13.50
CA LEU A 343 22.88 0.22 -13.18
C LEU A 343 23.38 -0.93 -14.05
N GLY A 344 23.29 -2.15 -13.53
CA GLY A 344 23.74 -3.34 -14.23
C GLY A 344 22.63 -4.13 -14.91
N THR A 345 22.99 -5.27 -15.47
CA THR A 345 22.09 -6.20 -16.15
C THR A 345 22.45 -7.64 -15.80
N ILE A 346 21.44 -8.46 -15.53
CA ILE A 346 21.60 -9.91 -15.33
C ILE A 346 20.83 -10.64 -16.43
N SER A 347 21.49 -11.58 -17.11
CA SER A 347 20.87 -12.41 -18.15
C SER A 347 21.18 -13.88 -17.91
N GLY A 348 20.31 -14.75 -18.40
CA GLY A 348 20.46 -16.19 -18.25
C GLY A 348 19.45 -16.96 -19.10
N ASN A 349 19.27 -18.23 -18.76
CA ASN A 349 18.34 -19.12 -19.45
C ASN A 349 17.61 -20.03 -18.47
N VAL A 350 16.33 -20.27 -18.72
CA VAL A 350 15.47 -21.21 -18.01
C VAL A 350 15.20 -22.43 -18.89
N ASN A 351 15.21 -23.62 -18.30
CA ASN A 351 14.85 -24.85 -18.96
C ASN A 351 13.74 -25.55 -18.16
N ILE A 352 12.50 -25.41 -18.63
CA ILE A 352 11.33 -26.01 -17.99
C ILE A 352 11.19 -27.45 -18.46
N VAL A 353 11.15 -28.39 -17.51
CA VAL A 353 11.00 -29.83 -17.78
C VAL A 353 9.59 -30.30 -17.46
N ASN A 354 9.14 -31.31 -18.19
CA ASN A 354 7.81 -31.91 -18.07
C ASN A 354 6.66 -30.91 -18.25
N ALA A 355 6.83 -29.96 -19.17
CA ALA A 355 5.83 -28.94 -19.49
C ALA A 355 5.12 -29.22 -20.84
N PRO A 356 4.26 -30.22 -20.95
CA PRO A 356 3.58 -30.55 -22.21
C PRO A 356 2.63 -29.44 -22.67
N GLY A 357 2.20 -28.56 -21.77
CA GLY A 357 1.33 -27.42 -22.05
C GLY A 357 2.04 -26.13 -22.39
N GLY A 358 3.40 -26.10 -22.39
CA GLY A 358 4.16 -24.88 -22.63
C GLY A 358 4.15 -23.93 -21.42
N SER A 359 4.38 -24.46 -20.23
CA SER A 359 4.49 -23.66 -19.00
C SER A 359 5.50 -22.55 -19.12
N LEU A 360 5.17 -21.43 -18.51
CA LEU A 360 5.96 -20.22 -18.44
C LEU A 360 6.34 -19.95 -16.98
N THR A 361 7.45 -19.27 -16.75
CA THR A 361 7.90 -18.93 -15.40
C THR A 361 8.24 -17.45 -15.31
N SER A 362 8.36 -16.96 -14.10
CA SER A 362 8.99 -15.66 -13.80
C SER A 362 10.40 -15.90 -13.29
N VAL A 363 11.30 -14.98 -13.55
CA VAL A 363 12.64 -14.97 -12.94
C VAL A 363 12.76 -13.72 -12.07
N VAL A 364 13.22 -13.88 -10.84
CA VAL A 364 13.29 -12.79 -9.87
C VAL A 364 14.67 -12.75 -9.21
N LEU A 365 15.05 -11.56 -8.74
CA LEU A 365 16.26 -11.36 -7.94
C LEU A 365 15.86 -11.14 -6.48
N VAL A 366 16.31 -12.04 -5.62
CA VAL A 366 16.18 -11.92 -4.17
C VAL A 366 17.45 -11.29 -3.61
N VAL A 367 17.32 -10.32 -2.70
CA VAL A 367 18.49 -9.80 -1.98
C VAL A 367 19.08 -10.92 -1.10
N LYS A 368 20.32 -11.32 -1.37
CA LYS A 368 20.95 -12.50 -0.78
C LYS A 368 20.95 -12.50 0.74
N SER A 369 21.18 -11.34 1.36
CA SER A 369 21.22 -11.21 2.82
C SER A 369 19.86 -11.49 3.49
N THR A 370 18.76 -11.41 2.74
CA THR A 370 17.39 -11.69 3.24
C THR A 370 16.93 -13.12 2.92
N PHE A 371 17.73 -13.87 2.18
CA PHE A 371 17.32 -15.19 1.71
C PHE A 371 17.39 -16.25 2.81
N SER A 372 16.35 -17.08 2.89
CA SER A 372 16.26 -18.22 3.80
C SER A 372 16.32 -19.52 3.01
N ASP A 373 17.36 -20.32 3.25
CA ASP A 373 17.50 -21.66 2.65
C ASP A 373 16.37 -22.61 3.09
N THR A 374 15.82 -22.41 4.28
CA THR A 374 14.75 -23.26 4.82
C THR A 374 13.43 -23.08 4.07
N PHE A 375 13.12 -21.84 3.72
CA PHE A 375 11.85 -21.51 3.04
C PHE A 375 12.03 -21.32 1.53
N VAL A 376 13.30 -21.30 1.05
CA VAL A 376 13.67 -20.95 -0.33
C VAL A 376 13.01 -19.64 -0.77
N ARG A 377 13.05 -18.63 0.11
CA ARG A 377 12.40 -17.34 -0.05
C ARG A 377 13.25 -16.20 0.50
N GLY A 378 13.04 -15.02 -0.01
CA GLY A 378 13.61 -13.78 0.49
C GLY A 378 12.93 -12.58 -0.12
N GLU A 379 13.44 -11.41 0.17
CA GLU A 379 12.85 -10.15 -0.29
C GLU A 379 13.23 -9.89 -1.75
N VAL A 380 12.22 -9.69 -2.59
CA VAL A 380 12.36 -9.32 -4.00
C VAL A 380 12.16 -7.82 -4.12
N PRO A 381 13.18 -7.05 -4.52
CA PRO A 381 13.02 -5.62 -4.73
C PRO A 381 12.09 -5.31 -5.90
N ARG A 382 11.39 -4.19 -5.80
CA ARG A 382 10.52 -3.66 -6.84
C ARG A 382 11.22 -3.65 -8.21
N GLY A 383 10.58 -4.27 -9.20
CA GLY A 383 11.05 -4.28 -10.60
C GLY A 383 12.26 -5.18 -10.89
N LEU A 384 12.87 -5.85 -9.90
CA LEU A 384 13.97 -6.79 -10.14
C LEU A 384 13.45 -8.18 -10.49
N ARG A 385 12.66 -8.24 -11.54
CA ARG A 385 12.05 -9.47 -12.06
C ARG A 385 11.77 -9.38 -13.57
N THR A 386 11.50 -10.54 -14.17
CA THR A 386 10.95 -10.63 -15.52
C THR A 386 9.90 -11.76 -15.58
N PRO A 387 8.66 -11.50 -16.10
CA PRO A 387 8.21 -10.21 -16.61
C PRO A 387 8.08 -9.18 -15.48
N LEU A 388 8.10 -7.89 -15.83
CA LEU A 388 7.92 -6.80 -14.86
C LEU A 388 6.51 -6.75 -14.29
N SER A 389 5.54 -7.22 -15.06
CA SER A 389 4.12 -7.28 -14.68
C SER A 389 3.42 -8.39 -15.46
N GLY A 390 2.24 -8.81 -14.99
CA GLY A 390 1.46 -9.84 -15.64
C GLY A 390 1.87 -11.26 -15.28
N PRO A 391 1.27 -12.26 -15.93
CA PRO A 391 1.55 -13.66 -15.67
C PRO A 391 2.99 -14.04 -16.07
N PRO A 392 3.53 -15.16 -15.56
CA PRO A 392 4.81 -15.71 -15.99
C PRO A 392 4.88 -15.87 -17.51
N ASP A 393 5.99 -15.45 -18.13
CA ASP A 393 6.16 -15.48 -19.61
C ASP A 393 7.52 -16.02 -20.08
N VAL A 394 8.41 -16.38 -19.16
CA VAL A 394 9.76 -16.85 -19.47
C VAL A 394 9.78 -18.36 -19.70
N SER A 395 10.16 -18.79 -20.88
CA SER A 395 10.35 -20.22 -21.23
C SER A 395 11.78 -20.57 -21.68
N GLY A 396 12.67 -19.59 -21.72
CA GLY A 396 14.04 -19.73 -22.24
C GLY A 396 14.95 -18.61 -21.75
N ALA A 397 15.53 -17.85 -22.67
CA ALA A 397 16.40 -16.73 -22.32
C ALA A 397 15.66 -15.61 -21.62
N PHE A 398 16.29 -15.01 -20.61
CA PHE A 398 15.77 -13.87 -19.88
C PHE A 398 16.82 -12.77 -19.67
N THR A 399 16.36 -11.56 -19.41
CA THR A 399 17.21 -10.42 -19.07
C THR A 399 16.48 -9.54 -18.06
N ILE A 400 17.16 -9.19 -16.97
CA ILE A 400 16.71 -8.22 -15.97
C ILE A 400 17.66 -7.03 -16.04
N THR A 401 17.13 -5.87 -16.39
CA THR A 401 17.88 -4.60 -16.52
C THR A 401 17.75 -3.75 -15.28
N ASP A 402 18.50 -2.66 -15.27
CA ASP A 402 18.41 -1.63 -14.24
C ASP A 402 18.66 -2.14 -12.81
N VAL A 403 19.55 -3.13 -12.68
CA VAL A 403 19.90 -3.80 -11.42
C VAL A 403 20.93 -2.95 -10.66
N PRO A 404 20.62 -2.51 -9.41
CA PRO A 404 21.58 -1.80 -8.57
C PRO A 404 22.71 -2.73 -8.07
N ALA A 405 23.81 -2.15 -7.62
CA ALA A 405 24.91 -2.89 -7.02
C ALA A 405 24.44 -3.64 -5.75
N GLY A 406 24.84 -4.90 -5.60
CA GLY A 406 24.45 -5.74 -4.47
C GLY A 406 24.73 -7.23 -4.72
N GLU A 407 24.37 -8.06 -3.76
CA GLU A 407 24.41 -9.53 -3.89
C GLU A 407 23.00 -10.09 -3.99
N TYR A 408 22.78 -10.95 -4.97
CA TYR A 408 21.46 -11.50 -5.28
C TYR A 408 21.48 -13.01 -5.39
N ILE A 409 20.36 -13.61 -5.05
CA ILE A 409 19.99 -14.96 -5.46
C ILE A 409 19.05 -14.82 -6.65
N VAL A 410 19.31 -15.53 -7.73
CA VAL A 410 18.44 -15.59 -8.89
C VAL A 410 17.57 -16.82 -8.77
N LEU A 411 16.27 -16.62 -8.76
CA LEU A 411 15.31 -17.70 -8.65
C LEU A 411 14.29 -17.62 -9.80
N ALA A 412 13.79 -18.76 -10.19
CA ALA A 412 12.71 -18.86 -11.15
C ALA A 412 11.44 -19.37 -10.45
N ALA A 413 10.31 -18.79 -10.78
CA ALA A 413 9.06 -19.06 -10.11
C ALA A 413 7.89 -19.12 -11.11
N PHE A 414 6.89 -19.93 -10.81
CA PHE A 414 5.64 -19.95 -11.56
C PHE A 414 4.66 -18.85 -11.11
N GLU A 415 5.07 -17.97 -10.23
CA GLU A 415 4.18 -17.17 -9.41
C GLU A 415 4.33 -15.68 -9.66
N ASN A 416 3.23 -14.96 -9.47
CA ASN A 416 3.16 -13.50 -9.61
C ASN A 416 3.22 -12.76 -8.28
N ASP A 417 3.35 -13.46 -7.17
CA ASP A 417 3.24 -12.89 -5.83
C ASP A 417 4.51 -12.22 -5.31
N GLY A 418 5.61 -12.25 -6.09
CA GLY A 418 6.90 -11.73 -5.65
C GLY A 418 7.60 -12.57 -4.58
N LEU A 419 6.97 -13.63 -4.10
CA LEU A 419 7.55 -14.62 -3.21
C LEU A 419 8.04 -15.79 -4.04
N VAL A 420 9.34 -15.90 -4.13
CA VAL A 420 9.95 -16.87 -4.99
C VAL A 420 10.01 -18.20 -4.36
N ARG A 421 9.65 -19.18 -5.12
CA ARG A 421 10.05 -20.56 -4.88
C ARG A 421 10.97 -20.99 -5.96
N ASP A 422 12.11 -21.36 -5.59
CA ASP A 422 12.85 -22.19 -6.41
C ASP A 422 13.06 -23.43 -5.95
N PRO A 423 13.34 -24.14 -7.04
CA PRO A 423 13.24 -25.54 -7.13
C PRO A 423 13.90 -26.15 -5.97
N ASP A 424 13.20 -27.06 -5.38
CA ASP A 424 13.70 -27.91 -4.35
C ASP A 424 15.10 -28.39 -4.72
N PRO A 425 16.14 -28.02 -3.96
CA PRO A 425 17.50 -28.45 -4.23
C PRO A 425 17.66 -29.97 -4.22
N ASN A 426 16.67 -30.70 -3.72
CA ASN A 426 16.64 -32.16 -3.72
C ASN A 426 15.93 -32.75 -4.94
N ILE A 427 15.29 -31.93 -5.77
CA ILE A 427 14.60 -32.39 -6.97
C ILE A 427 15.30 -31.86 -8.21
N ALA A 428 15.66 -32.73 -9.10
CA ALA A 428 16.15 -32.44 -10.43
C ALA A 428 17.47 -31.64 -10.55
N GLY A 429 18.20 -31.42 -9.46
CA GLY A 429 19.54 -30.85 -9.50
C GLY A 429 19.58 -29.36 -9.82
N THR A 430 18.57 -28.61 -9.43
CA THR A 430 18.57 -27.17 -9.54
C THR A 430 19.47 -26.56 -8.47
N GLN A 431 20.36 -25.68 -8.88
CA GLN A 431 21.26 -24.97 -7.99
C GLN A 431 20.74 -23.57 -7.74
N ILE A 432 20.72 -23.14 -6.49
CA ILE A 432 20.52 -21.74 -6.12
C ILE A 432 21.69 -20.94 -6.69
N VAL A 433 21.41 -19.99 -7.58
CA VAL A 433 22.43 -19.21 -8.28
C VAL A 433 22.62 -17.87 -7.57
N SER A 434 23.83 -17.69 -7.00
CA SER A 434 24.22 -16.41 -6.40
C SER A 434 24.95 -15.54 -7.42
N VAL A 435 24.59 -14.26 -7.47
CA VAL A 435 25.18 -13.26 -8.38
C VAL A 435 25.61 -12.04 -7.58
N GLN A 436 26.83 -11.58 -7.84
CA GLN A 436 27.35 -10.34 -7.29
C GLN A 436 27.43 -9.26 -8.36
N MET A 437 26.69 -8.17 -8.15
CA MET A 437 26.77 -6.94 -8.92
C MET A 437 27.77 -6.00 -8.23
N ALA A 438 29.05 -6.30 -8.37
CA ALA A 438 30.11 -5.66 -7.57
C ALA A 438 30.45 -4.23 -7.99
N SER A 439 30.20 -3.89 -9.26
CA SER A 439 30.54 -2.59 -9.82
C SER A 439 29.37 -2.02 -10.60
N PRO A 440 29.19 -0.69 -10.57
CA PRO A 440 28.19 -0.03 -11.38
C PRO A 440 28.31 -0.40 -12.86
N GLY A 441 27.14 -0.63 -13.52
CA GLY A 441 27.07 -0.92 -14.95
C GLY A 441 27.54 -2.29 -15.39
N THR A 442 27.76 -3.22 -14.48
CA THR A 442 28.20 -4.59 -14.80
C THR A 442 27.10 -5.36 -15.51
N ALA A 443 27.44 -6.02 -16.62
CA ALA A 443 26.57 -7.02 -17.24
C ALA A 443 27.04 -8.41 -16.81
N VAL A 444 26.15 -9.19 -16.20
CA VAL A 444 26.41 -10.56 -15.77
C VAL A 444 25.55 -11.51 -16.57
N THR A 445 26.19 -12.52 -17.20
CA THR A 445 25.47 -13.62 -17.84
C THR A 445 25.68 -14.89 -17.01
N LEU A 446 24.58 -15.51 -16.62
CA LEU A 446 24.63 -16.77 -15.87
C LEU A 446 25.17 -17.89 -16.75
N SER A 447 26.11 -18.66 -16.23
CA SER A 447 26.73 -19.78 -16.94
C SER A 447 25.88 -21.05 -16.93
N SER A 448 24.92 -21.15 -16.02
CA SER A 448 24.04 -22.30 -15.85
C SER A 448 22.59 -21.92 -16.12
N SER A 449 21.83 -22.80 -16.77
CA SER A 449 20.40 -22.65 -16.90
C SER A 449 19.67 -23.21 -15.67
N PHE A 450 18.56 -22.62 -15.32
CA PHE A 450 17.67 -23.17 -14.31
C PHE A 450 16.88 -24.33 -14.90
N LYS A 451 16.75 -25.41 -14.13
CA LYS A 451 15.86 -26.50 -14.45
C LYS A 451 14.66 -26.45 -13.50
N ILE A 452 13.48 -26.23 -14.03
CA ILE A 452 12.25 -26.03 -13.27
C ILE A 452 11.25 -27.11 -13.65
N THR A 453 10.52 -27.63 -12.65
CA THR A 453 9.39 -28.51 -12.86
C THR A 453 8.12 -27.68 -13.02
N GLU A 454 7.21 -28.10 -13.89
CA GLU A 454 5.91 -27.44 -14.09
C GLU A 454 5.08 -27.42 -12.80
N ALA A 455 4.39 -26.32 -12.54
CA ALA A 455 3.46 -26.22 -11.44
C ALA A 455 2.21 -27.09 -11.68
N LEU A 456 1.59 -27.58 -10.61
CA LEU A 456 0.30 -28.25 -10.68
C LEU A 456 -0.80 -27.25 -11.01
N ALA A 457 -1.53 -27.46 -12.10
CA ALA A 457 -2.64 -26.60 -12.46
C ALA A 457 -3.80 -26.75 -11.46
N VAL A 458 -4.27 -25.66 -10.88
CA VAL A 458 -5.51 -25.63 -10.11
C VAL A 458 -6.71 -25.75 -11.07
N VAL A 459 -7.63 -26.68 -10.78
CA VAL A 459 -8.88 -26.83 -11.52
C VAL A 459 -10.05 -26.11 -10.81
N GLY A 460 -9.95 -25.95 -9.49
CA GLY A 460 -10.90 -25.16 -8.70
C GLY A 460 -11.08 -25.67 -7.27
N PRO A 461 -11.63 -24.83 -6.39
CA PRO A 461 -11.99 -23.44 -6.61
C PRO A 461 -10.79 -22.54 -6.80
N GLY A 462 -10.98 -21.34 -7.37
CA GLY A 462 -9.95 -20.33 -7.46
C GLY A 462 -8.85 -20.62 -8.49
N ALA A 463 -9.19 -21.19 -9.65
CA ALA A 463 -8.23 -21.49 -10.70
C ALA A 463 -7.58 -20.22 -11.29
N ASP A 464 -8.35 -19.16 -11.47
CA ASP A 464 -7.89 -17.90 -12.04
C ASP A 464 -7.99 -16.72 -11.05
N ASP A 465 -9.15 -16.56 -10.44
CA ASP A 465 -9.48 -15.51 -9.47
C ASP A 465 -10.04 -16.13 -8.18
N PRO A 466 -10.04 -15.42 -7.04
CA PRO A 466 -10.72 -15.86 -5.82
C PRO A 466 -12.20 -16.20 -6.09
N GLU A 467 -12.60 -17.42 -5.74
CA GLU A 467 -13.93 -17.96 -6.05
C GLU A 467 -14.84 -17.94 -4.81
N PRO A 468 -16.07 -17.37 -4.89
CA PRO A 468 -17.02 -17.40 -3.78
C PRO A 468 -17.60 -18.80 -3.59
N VAL A 469 -17.67 -19.26 -2.35
CA VAL A 469 -18.29 -20.54 -1.99
C VAL A 469 -19.29 -20.37 -0.86
N THR A 470 -20.40 -21.09 -0.88
CA THR A 470 -21.43 -21.07 0.16
C THR A 470 -21.43 -22.34 1.03
N THR A 471 -20.73 -23.38 0.59
CA THR A 471 -20.55 -24.66 1.28
C THR A 471 -19.10 -25.11 1.09
N ALA A 472 -18.65 -26.03 1.94
CA ALA A 472 -17.31 -26.60 1.82
C ALA A 472 -17.06 -27.11 0.40
N PRO A 473 -16.06 -26.56 -0.31
CA PRO A 473 -15.83 -26.91 -1.71
C PRO A 473 -15.09 -28.24 -1.85
N LYS A 474 -15.09 -28.74 -3.07
CA LYS A 474 -14.20 -29.82 -3.51
C LYS A 474 -12.95 -29.16 -4.09
N LEU A 475 -11.77 -29.36 -3.47
CA LEU A 475 -10.49 -28.86 -3.94
C LEU A 475 -10.00 -29.77 -5.07
N ARG A 476 -9.63 -29.18 -6.22
CA ARG A 476 -9.33 -29.93 -7.45
C ARG A 476 -8.07 -29.36 -8.13
N TRP A 477 -7.20 -30.26 -8.60
CA TRP A 477 -5.99 -29.91 -9.35
C TRP A 477 -5.69 -30.99 -10.41
N ALA A 478 -4.83 -30.66 -11.39
CA ALA A 478 -4.40 -31.58 -12.41
C ALA A 478 -3.47 -32.65 -11.82
N ASP A 479 -3.63 -33.89 -12.28
CA ASP A 479 -2.78 -35.00 -11.88
C ASP A 479 -1.35 -34.84 -12.45
N ASP A 480 -0.34 -35.07 -11.63
CA ASP A 480 1.06 -35.18 -12.08
C ASP A 480 1.29 -36.60 -12.61
N SER A 481 2.12 -36.76 -13.62
CA SER A 481 2.36 -38.07 -14.24
C SER A 481 3.45 -38.89 -13.54
N SER A 482 4.15 -38.33 -12.55
CA SER A 482 5.36 -38.95 -11.97
C SER A 482 5.32 -39.15 -10.46
N GLU A 483 4.26 -38.75 -9.84
CA GLU A 483 4.05 -38.77 -8.39
C GLU A 483 3.66 -40.17 -7.85
N GLU A 484 3.77 -40.31 -6.54
CA GLU A 484 3.25 -41.47 -5.78
C GLU A 484 2.01 -41.07 -4.95
N PHE A 485 1.99 -39.84 -4.45
CA PHE A 485 0.87 -39.30 -3.65
C PHE A 485 0.91 -37.77 -3.65
N TYR A 486 -0.15 -37.16 -3.09
CA TYR A 486 -0.24 -35.72 -2.88
C TYR A 486 -0.43 -35.38 -1.39
N THR A 487 -0.01 -34.20 -1.02
CA THR A 487 -0.43 -33.53 0.21
C THR A 487 -1.22 -32.28 -0.13
N VAL A 488 -2.16 -31.90 0.74
CA VAL A 488 -2.94 -30.66 0.61
C VAL A 488 -2.87 -29.89 1.93
N VAL A 489 -2.58 -28.61 1.85
CA VAL A 489 -2.64 -27.68 2.97
C VAL A 489 -3.57 -26.53 2.61
N VAL A 490 -4.28 -25.98 3.59
CA VAL A 490 -5.14 -24.80 3.41
C VAL A 490 -4.77 -23.77 4.46
N TYR A 491 -4.45 -22.58 3.99
CA TYR A 491 -4.18 -21.42 4.82
C TYR A 491 -5.36 -20.45 4.74
N ASP A 492 -5.65 -19.76 5.84
CA ASP A 492 -6.59 -18.64 5.85
C ASP A 492 -5.92 -17.31 5.37
N ALA A 493 -6.70 -16.22 5.31
CA ALA A 493 -6.20 -14.89 4.92
C ALA A 493 -5.08 -14.37 5.83
N TYR A 494 -4.98 -14.89 7.04
CA TYR A 494 -3.96 -14.52 8.03
C TYR A 494 -2.67 -15.36 7.89
N GLY A 495 -2.64 -16.29 6.92
CA GLY A 495 -1.53 -17.21 6.68
C GLY A 495 -1.41 -18.32 7.73
N GLN A 496 -2.48 -18.62 8.45
CA GLN A 496 -2.52 -19.73 9.40
C GLN A 496 -2.95 -21.02 8.70
N LEU A 497 -2.24 -22.11 8.97
CA LEU A 497 -2.63 -23.44 8.50
C LEU A 497 -3.90 -23.88 9.25
N VAL A 498 -5.04 -23.91 8.55
CA VAL A 498 -6.33 -24.21 9.14
C VAL A 498 -6.84 -25.61 8.83
N TRP A 499 -6.28 -26.26 7.81
CA TRP A 499 -6.62 -27.63 7.44
C TRP A 499 -5.55 -28.26 6.56
N CYS A 500 -5.35 -29.57 6.70
CA CYS A 500 -4.42 -30.30 5.85
C CYS A 500 -4.77 -31.79 5.70
N LEU A 501 -4.33 -32.39 4.58
CA LEU A 501 -4.28 -33.82 4.33
C LEU A 501 -2.84 -34.21 3.99
N ALA A 502 -2.18 -34.83 4.93
CA ALA A 502 -0.83 -35.37 4.78
C ALA A 502 -0.56 -36.43 5.84
N ASP A 503 0.26 -37.42 5.52
CA ASP A 503 0.85 -38.26 6.54
C ASP A 503 1.72 -37.40 7.45
N ALA A 504 1.65 -37.61 8.76
CA ALA A 504 2.42 -36.84 9.76
C ALA A 504 3.94 -36.98 9.61
N SER A 505 4.42 -38.01 8.91
CA SER A 505 5.83 -38.17 8.56
C SER A 505 6.27 -37.25 7.41
N VAL A 506 5.31 -36.74 6.61
CA VAL A 506 5.55 -35.82 5.48
C VAL A 506 5.34 -34.38 5.92
N ILE A 507 4.21 -34.10 6.58
CA ILE A 507 3.94 -32.76 7.14
C ILE A 507 3.56 -32.92 8.61
N PRO A 508 4.48 -32.60 9.54
CA PRO A 508 4.21 -32.68 10.97
C PRO A 508 3.02 -31.79 11.37
N GLY A 509 2.12 -32.35 12.18
CA GLY A 509 0.91 -31.64 12.64
C GLY A 509 -0.33 -31.83 11.77
N CYS A 510 -0.21 -32.42 10.59
CA CYS A 510 -1.37 -32.87 9.82
C CYS A 510 -1.91 -34.20 10.35
N ALA A 511 -3.22 -34.36 10.36
CA ALA A 511 -3.91 -35.57 10.79
C ALA A 511 -4.75 -36.13 9.65
N GLY A 512 -4.19 -37.00 8.87
CA GLY A 512 -4.90 -37.67 7.78
C GLY A 512 -3.97 -38.41 6.85
N PRO A 513 -4.47 -39.32 6.03
CA PRO A 513 -3.65 -39.92 5.00
C PRO A 513 -3.34 -38.89 3.91
N SER A 514 -2.15 -39.00 3.32
CA SER A 514 -1.85 -38.34 2.06
C SER A 514 -2.84 -38.76 0.97
N VAL A 515 -3.09 -37.88 0.02
CA VAL A 515 -4.04 -38.13 -1.07
C VAL A 515 -3.38 -39.06 -2.07
N PRO A 516 -4.01 -40.20 -2.41
CA PRO A 516 -3.44 -41.13 -3.40
C PRO A 516 -3.43 -40.47 -4.79
N LYS A 517 -2.45 -40.87 -5.60
CA LYS A 517 -2.41 -40.47 -7.01
C LYS A 517 -3.66 -40.88 -7.79
N ALA A 518 -3.98 -40.12 -8.79
CA ALA A 518 -4.95 -40.52 -9.81
C ALA A 518 -4.24 -41.34 -10.94
N ASN A 519 -4.96 -41.77 -11.91
CA ASN A 519 -4.41 -42.41 -13.13
C ASN A 519 -4.60 -41.48 -14.34
N GLY A 520 -4.24 -40.23 -14.18
CA GLY A 520 -4.42 -39.17 -15.14
C GLY A 520 -5.72 -38.39 -14.93
N GLY A 521 -5.76 -37.18 -15.46
CA GLY A 521 -6.89 -36.26 -15.37
C GLY A 521 -6.87 -35.34 -14.18
N GLU A 522 -7.75 -35.54 -13.22
CA GLU A 522 -7.95 -34.60 -12.08
C GLU A 522 -7.90 -35.35 -10.74
N VAL A 523 -7.23 -34.77 -9.78
CA VAL A 523 -7.26 -35.19 -8.38
C VAL A 523 -8.20 -34.27 -7.62
N SER A 524 -8.99 -34.82 -6.70
CA SER A 524 -9.92 -34.03 -5.90
C SER A 524 -10.09 -34.54 -4.49
N VAL A 525 -10.28 -33.61 -3.54
CA VAL A 525 -10.60 -33.90 -2.13
C VAL A 525 -11.69 -32.97 -1.63
N ASP A 526 -12.53 -33.48 -0.70
CA ASP A 526 -13.49 -32.62 -0.03
C ASP A 526 -12.79 -31.79 1.06
N TYR A 527 -13.01 -30.48 1.06
CA TYR A 527 -12.48 -29.60 2.10
C TYR A 527 -13.20 -29.85 3.42
N GLY A 528 -12.45 -30.20 4.46
CA GLY A 528 -12.98 -30.48 5.79
C GLY A 528 -12.61 -29.44 6.86
N GLY A 529 -12.06 -28.29 6.45
CA GLY A 529 -11.65 -27.22 7.35
C GLY A 529 -12.78 -26.23 7.70
N PRO A 530 -12.45 -25.13 8.42
CA PRO A 530 -13.43 -24.12 8.81
C PRO A 530 -14.01 -23.38 7.62
N MET A 531 -15.27 -22.94 7.77
CA MET A 531 -16.01 -22.14 6.79
C MET A 531 -16.49 -20.85 7.47
N THR A 532 -15.54 -19.95 7.80
CA THR A 532 -15.86 -18.69 8.45
C THR A 532 -16.38 -17.69 7.44
N PRO A 533 -17.57 -17.09 7.63
CA PRO A 533 -18.11 -16.08 6.73
C PRO A 533 -17.15 -14.92 6.46
N GLY A 534 -16.97 -14.54 5.19
CA GLY A 534 -16.05 -13.47 4.77
C GLY A 534 -14.57 -13.87 4.75
N MET A 535 -14.20 -15.04 5.28
CA MET A 535 -12.81 -15.49 5.31
C MET A 535 -12.36 -16.00 3.94
N TYR A 536 -11.17 -15.60 3.54
CA TYR A 536 -10.45 -16.13 2.37
C TYR A 536 -9.55 -17.29 2.79
N TYR A 537 -9.50 -18.29 1.94
CA TYR A 537 -8.70 -19.49 2.10
C TYR A 537 -7.92 -19.76 0.82
N GLN A 538 -6.69 -20.23 0.95
CA GLN A 538 -5.87 -20.71 -0.16
C GLN A 538 -5.48 -22.14 0.08
N PHE A 539 -5.79 -23.05 -0.85
CA PHE A 539 -5.26 -24.39 -0.80
C PHE A 539 -4.00 -24.54 -1.66
N ARG A 540 -3.09 -25.38 -1.18
CA ARG A 540 -1.87 -25.77 -1.90
C ARG A 540 -1.82 -27.29 -1.95
N ALA A 541 -1.79 -27.84 -3.16
CA ALA A 541 -1.54 -29.26 -3.39
C ALA A 541 -0.09 -29.45 -3.81
N THR A 542 0.59 -30.44 -3.24
CA THR A 542 1.98 -30.80 -3.58
C THR A 542 2.05 -32.25 -3.99
N SER A 543 2.65 -32.56 -5.13
CA SER A 543 2.95 -33.91 -5.59
C SER A 543 4.26 -34.41 -4.97
N TRP A 544 4.31 -35.68 -4.60
CA TRP A 544 5.42 -36.29 -3.89
C TRP A 544 5.88 -37.59 -4.53
N ARG A 545 7.17 -37.86 -4.42
CA ARG A 545 7.80 -39.12 -4.81
C ARG A 545 8.83 -39.54 -3.77
N SER A 546 9.01 -40.84 -3.61
CA SER A 546 9.93 -41.40 -2.60
C SER A 546 11.07 -42.19 -3.24
N PRO A 547 11.96 -41.55 -4.01
CA PRO A 547 13.12 -42.26 -4.57
C PRO A 547 14.05 -42.74 -3.44
N GLY A 548 14.15 -44.07 -3.32
CA GLY A 548 14.96 -44.68 -2.23
C GLY A 548 14.29 -44.66 -0.85
N GLY A 549 12.99 -44.43 -0.77
CA GLY A 549 12.21 -44.54 0.47
C GLY A 549 12.07 -43.26 1.29
N THR A 550 12.65 -42.12 0.83
CA THR A 550 12.47 -40.83 1.48
C THR A 550 11.55 -39.96 0.62
N PRO A 551 10.40 -39.49 1.13
CA PRO A 551 9.54 -38.60 0.39
C PRO A 551 10.22 -37.25 0.07
N GLY A 552 10.09 -36.81 -1.18
CA GLY A 552 10.48 -35.49 -1.64
C GLY A 552 9.38 -34.88 -2.51
N PRO A 553 9.12 -33.56 -2.40
CA PRO A 553 8.16 -32.89 -3.23
C PRO A 553 8.66 -32.80 -4.67
N ILE A 554 7.78 -32.88 -5.67
CA ILE A 554 8.10 -32.77 -7.09
C ILE A 554 7.59 -31.44 -7.65
N SER A 555 6.32 -31.14 -7.40
CA SER A 555 5.64 -29.96 -7.91
C SER A 555 4.55 -29.52 -6.94
N GLN A 556 4.13 -28.29 -7.07
CA GLN A 556 3.07 -27.71 -6.23
C GLN A 556 2.18 -26.80 -7.07
N THR A 557 0.95 -26.57 -6.62
CA THR A 557 0.10 -25.54 -7.20
C THR A 557 0.70 -24.15 -7.00
N GLU A 558 0.50 -23.23 -7.95
CA GLU A 558 1.00 -21.86 -7.86
C GLU A 558 0.44 -21.11 -6.64
N ASP A 559 1.21 -20.16 -6.10
CA ASP A 559 0.70 -19.19 -5.11
C ASP A 559 -0.35 -18.30 -5.76
N LEU A 560 -1.25 -17.75 -4.98
CA LEU A 560 -2.40 -16.96 -5.42
C LEU A 560 -3.41 -17.72 -6.32
N ARG A 561 -3.16 -19.02 -6.55
CA ARG A 561 -4.14 -19.94 -7.13
C ARG A 561 -4.76 -20.81 -6.04
N GLY A 562 -5.93 -21.36 -6.29
CA GLY A 562 -6.65 -22.13 -5.27
C GLY A 562 -7.24 -21.26 -4.16
N VAL A 563 -7.48 -19.97 -4.44
CA VAL A 563 -8.08 -19.04 -3.48
C VAL A 563 -9.59 -19.10 -3.57
N PHE A 564 -10.26 -19.32 -2.45
CA PHE A 564 -11.72 -19.24 -2.33
C PHE A 564 -12.10 -18.47 -1.07
N TYR A 565 -13.29 -17.91 -1.06
CA TYR A 565 -13.81 -17.22 0.13
C TYR A 565 -15.25 -17.62 0.42
N VAL A 566 -15.59 -17.61 1.72
CA VAL A 566 -16.96 -17.92 2.15
C VAL A 566 -17.83 -16.70 1.93
N ASP A 567 -18.73 -16.81 0.95
CA ASP A 567 -19.65 -15.73 0.63
C ASP A 567 -20.61 -15.48 1.80
N VAL A 568 -20.65 -14.23 2.24
CA VAL A 568 -21.61 -13.79 3.25
C VAL A 568 -22.90 -13.48 2.48
N LYS A 569 -23.85 -14.40 2.48
CA LYS A 569 -25.18 -14.04 1.96
C LYS A 569 -25.73 -12.86 2.75
N PRO A 570 -26.13 -11.76 2.07
CA PRO A 570 -26.72 -10.62 2.73
C PRO A 570 -28.02 -10.97 3.49
#